data_3d1e57cbc5575a71444c649bbaafeb67
#
_entry.id   3d1e57cbc5575a71444c649bbaafeb67
#
_cell.length_a   1.000
_cell.length_b   1.000
_cell.length_c   1.000
_cell.angle_alpha   90.00
_cell.angle_beta   90.00
_cell.angle_gamma   90.00
#
_symmetry.space_group_name_H-M   'P 1'
#
loop_
_entity.id
_entity.type
_entity.pdbx_description
1 polymer ?
#
loop_
_entity_poly.entity_id
_entity_poly.type
_entity_poly.pdbx_seq_one_letter_code
_entity_poly.pdbx_strand_id
1 'polypeptide(L)'
;CVINSIKNFIGDDRENPSIPLMRFAIDYLSDFDFRNNDQDLLDKVAKNSLGETVFVGELEDACQKSNWEIAEKIMSKIFLASDRSRATLDTLTELALQSAPKHAIFIYHLLRSYQFQESKNENWTFIKCVFEQIRSSGLENVHAAKDITPDAIRQNVIQNGDIVYYSAIENIWNGEYVRIRGYKRELSYWLSKMDLNGNSKIELIDDHFLKDLK
;
A
#
# COMPACT_ATOMS: atom_id res chain seq x y z
N CYS A 1 -3.77 -8.89 -1.08
CA CYS A 1 -2.91 -9.34 -2.18
C CYS A 1 -3.62 -10.37 -3.07
N VAL A 2 -4.08 -11.52 -2.53
CA VAL A 2 -4.66 -12.65 -3.30
C VAL A 2 -5.75 -12.19 -4.27
N ILE A 3 -6.79 -11.50 -3.80
CA ILE A 3 -7.91 -11.06 -4.65
C ILE A 3 -7.45 -10.14 -5.79
N ASN A 4 -6.51 -9.23 -5.54
CA ASN A 4 -5.98 -8.37 -6.59
C ASN A 4 -5.22 -9.14 -7.66
N SER A 5 -4.48 -10.17 -7.28
CA SER A 5 -3.82 -11.07 -8.24
C SER A 5 -4.84 -11.80 -9.09
N ILE A 6 -5.88 -12.37 -8.48
CA ILE A 6 -6.98 -13.04 -9.19
C ILE A 6 -7.67 -12.09 -10.16
N LYS A 7 -7.99 -10.85 -9.73
CA LYS A 7 -8.58 -9.82 -10.60
C LYS A 7 -7.71 -9.53 -11.82
N ASN A 8 -6.39 -9.49 -11.65
CA ASN A 8 -5.49 -9.27 -12.77
C ASN A 8 -5.56 -10.44 -13.77
N PHE A 9 -5.44 -11.69 -13.29
CA PHE A 9 -5.54 -12.86 -14.17
C PHE A 9 -6.87 -12.94 -14.92
N ILE A 10 -7.99 -12.61 -14.25
CA ILE A 10 -9.30 -12.55 -14.89
C ILE A 10 -9.35 -11.40 -15.90
N GLY A 11 -8.72 -10.26 -15.58
CA GLY A 11 -8.69 -9.07 -16.43
C GLY A 11 -7.84 -9.22 -17.69
N ASP A 12 -6.83 -10.11 -17.66
CA ASP A 12 -5.94 -10.38 -18.81
C ASP A 12 -6.67 -11.13 -19.94
N ASP A 13 -7.68 -11.94 -19.61
CA ASP A 13 -8.55 -12.61 -20.57
C ASP A 13 -10.04 -12.38 -20.24
N ARG A 14 -10.54 -11.20 -20.59
CA ARG A 14 -11.92 -10.79 -20.30
C ARG A 14 -12.95 -11.52 -21.15
N GLU A 15 -12.57 -11.98 -22.33
CA GLU A 15 -13.48 -12.68 -23.23
C GLU A 15 -13.71 -14.12 -22.77
N ASN A 16 -12.72 -14.71 -22.06
CA ASN A 16 -12.80 -16.06 -21.54
C ASN A 16 -12.29 -16.15 -20.09
N PRO A 17 -12.99 -15.51 -19.11
CA PRO A 17 -12.52 -15.43 -17.74
C PRO A 17 -12.46 -16.80 -17.08
N SER A 18 -11.39 -17.05 -16.30
CA SER A 18 -11.20 -18.30 -15.60
C SER A 18 -12.26 -18.53 -14.51
N ILE A 19 -13.25 -19.37 -14.79
CA ILE A 19 -14.29 -19.75 -13.82
C ILE A 19 -13.71 -20.37 -12.54
N PRO A 20 -12.68 -21.25 -12.58
CA PRO A 20 -12.04 -21.75 -11.36
C PRO A 20 -11.47 -20.64 -10.47
N LEU A 21 -10.81 -19.62 -11.06
CA LEU A 21 -10.29 -18.49 -10.28
C LEU A 21 -11.41 -17.63 -9.68
N MET A 22 -12.51 -17.45 -10.40
CA MET A 22 -13.66 -16.72 -9.87
C MET A 22 -14.29 -17.46 -8.68
N ARG A 23 -14.47 -18.76 -8.77
CA ARG A 23 -14.95 -19.60 -7.65
C ARG A 23 -14.03 -19.53 -6.45
N PHE A 24 -12.72 -19.74 -6.69
CA PHE A 24 -11.72 -19.60 -5.63
C PHE A 24 -11.78 -18.23 -4.94
N ALA A 25 -11.97 -17.14 -5.70
CA ALA A 25 -12.08 -15.81 -5.11
C ALA A 25 -13.31 -15.68 -4.19
N ILE A 26 -14.45 -16.25 -4.59
CA ILE A 26 -15.67 -16.23 -3.77
C ILE A 26 -15.48 -17.05 -2.49
N ASP A 27 -14.95 -18.26 -2.62
CA ASP A 27 -14.69 -19.14 -1.49
C ASP A 27 -13.69 -18.49 -0.52
N TYR A 28 -12.59 -17.92 -1.05
CA TYR A 28 -11.58 -17.22 -0.26
C TYR A 28 -12.15 -16.00 0.49
N LEU A 29 -13.07 -15.24 -0.13
CA LEU A 29 -13.69 -14.08 0.53
C LEU A 29 -14.69 -14.49 1.60
N SER A 30 -15.31 -15.67 1.49
CA SER A 30 -16.27 -16.15 2.49
C SER A 30 -15.63 -16.50 3.85
N ASP A 31 -14.31 -16.68 3.88
CA ASP A 31 -13.55 -16.94 5.11
C ASP A 31 -13.27 -15.68 5.94
N PHE A 32 -13.63 -14.49 5.42
CA PHE A 32 -13.37 -13.22 6.09
C PHE A 32 -14.66 -12.54 6.52
N ASP A 33 -14.68 -12.06 7.76
CA ASP A 33 -15.75 -11.21 8.25
C ASP A 33 -15.71 -9.83 7.60
N PHE A 34 -16.89 -9.27 7.34
CA PHE A 34 -17.00 -7.88 6.91
C PHE A 34 -16.63 -6.94 8.07
N ARG A 35 -15.89 -5.88 7.73
CA ARG A 35 -15.62 -4.82 8.69
C ARG A 35 -16.91 -4.06 9.02
N ASN A 36 -17.29 -4.14 10.27
CA ASN A 36 -18.39 -3.37 10.82
C ASN A 36 -17.84 -2.25 11.71
N ASN A 37 -18.59 -1.19 11.97
CA ASN A 37 -18.29 -0.12 12.93
C ASN A 37 -17.18 0.87 12.53
N ASP A 38 -16.57 0.78 11.37
CA ASP A 38 -15.60 1.79 10.92
C ASP A 38 -16.24 3.18 10.78
N GLN A 39 -17.53 3.23 10.47
CA GLN A 39 -18.31 4.47 10.35
C GLN A 39 -18.62 5.12 11.71
N ASP A 40 -18.75 4.33 12.77
CA ASP A 40 -19.13 4.83 14.12
C ASP A 40 -18.16 5.89 14.66
N LEU A 41 -16.87 5.75 14.34
CA LEU A 41 -15.86 6.73 14.73
C LEU A 41 -16.07 8.07 14.01
N LEU A 42 -16.34 8.03 12.70
CA LEU A 42 -16.60 9.24 11.92
C LEU A 42 -17.86 9.95 12.42
N ASP A 43 -18.91 9.22 12.73
CA ASP A 43 -20.16 9.78 13.26
C ASP A 43 -19.97 10.43 14.64
N LYS A 44 -19.16 9.83 15.51
CA LYS A 44 -18.77 10.41 16.81
C LYS A 44 -17.98 11.70 16.64
N VAL A 45 -16.99 11.69 15.74
CA VAL A 45 -16.15 12.87 15.47
C VAL A 45 -16.97 13.98 14.80
N ALA A 46 -17.84 13.66 13.87
CA ALA A 46 -18.72 14.60 13.19
C ALA A 46 -19.64 15.35 14.19
N LYS A 47 -20.15 14.64 15.21
CA LYS A 47 -21.03 15.23 16.23
C LYS A 47 -20.29 16.14 17.22
N ASN A 48 -19.02 15.84 17.53
CA ASN A 48 -18.35 16.43 18.70
C ASN A 48 -17.19 17.37 18.37
N SER A 49 -16.69 17.43 17.16
CA SER A 49 -15.36 18.01 16.90
C SER A 49 -15.18 18.75 15.58
N LEU A 50 -16.23 19.04 14.82
CA LEU A 50 -16.11 19.71 13.51
C LEU A 50 -15.65 21.18 13.53
N GLY A 51 -15.43 21.77 14.72
CA GLY A 51 -14.99 23.17 14.85
C GLY A 51 -13.48 23.33 15.14
N GLU A 52 -12.74 22.26 15.33
CA GLU A 52 -11.31 22.33 15.67
C GLU A 52 -10.43 22.23 14.41
N THR A 53 -9.50 23.17 14.27
CA THR A 53 -8.46 23.07 13.22
C THR A 53 -7.51 21.93 13.56
N VAL A 54 -7.23 21.07 12.56
CA VAL A 54 -6.26 19.99 12.66
C VAL A 54 -5.28 20.06 11.50
N PHE A 55 -4.03 19.75 11.78
CA PHE A 55 -2.96 19.77 10.78
C PHE A 55 -2.48 18.35 10.46
N VAL A 56 -2.11 18.13 9.21
CA VAL A 56 -1.55 16.85 8.76
C VAL A 56 -0.29 16.47 9.54
N GLY A 57 0.56 17.46 9.88
CA GLY A 57 1.75 17.24 10.71
C GLY A 57 1.45 16.68 12.10
N GLU A 58 0.30 17.02 12.69
CA GLU A 58 -0.11 16.44 13.98
C GLU A 58 -0.43 14.95 13.86
N LEU A 59 -1.01 14.51 12.72
CA LEU A 59 -1.22 13.10 12.43
C LEU A 59 0.12 12.37 12.28
N GLU A 60 1.03 12.95 11.49
CA GLU A 60 2.37 12.41 11.27
C GLU A 60 3.11 12.24 12.61
N ASP A 61 3.12 13.28 13.43
CA ASP A 61 3.72 13.28 14.77
C ASP A 61 3.11 12.23 15.71
N ALA A 62 1.78 12.12 15.73
CA ALA A 62 1.09 11.16 16.57
C ALA A 62 1.42 9.72 16.17
N CYS A 63 1.48 9.43 14.86
CA CYS A 63 1.89 8.13 14.34
C CYS A 63 3.33 7.81 14.70
N GLN A 64 4.26 8.76 14.53
CA GLN A 64 5.68 8.59 14.86
C GLN A 64 5.90 8.32 16.36
N LYS A 65 5.10 8.96 17.22
CA LYS A 65 5.15 8.75 18.68
C LYS A 65 4.35 7.52 19.14
N SER A 66 3.77 6.75 18.22
CA SER A 66 2.90 5.60 18.50
C SER A 66 1.67 5.94 19.36
N ASN A 67 1.20 7.19 19.33
CA ASN A 67 -0.01 7.65 20.00
C ASN A 67 -1.25 7.33 19.15
N TRP A 68 -1.55 6.05 19.01
CA TRP A 68 -2.51 5.56 18.04
C TRP A 68 -3.95 6.06 18.25
N GLU A 69 -4.39 6.23 19.49
CA GLU A 69 -5.72 6.77 19.79
C GLU A 69 -5.86 8.23 19.36
N ILE A 70 -4.81 9.03 19.60
CA ILE A 70 -4.74 10.43 19.17
C ILE A 70 -4.65 10.50 17.65
N ALA A 71 -3.79 9.69 17.05
CA ALA A 71 -3.62 9.61 15.60
C ALA A 71 -4.95 9.26 14.91
N GLU A 72 -5.70 8.28 15.40
CA GLU A 72 -6.99 7.87 14.84
C GLU A 72 -8.03 8.98 14.91
N LYS A 73 -8.09 9.72 16.03
CA LYS A 73 -8.97 10.87 16.18
C LYS A 73 -8.61 12.01 15.24
N ILE A 74 -7.31 12.35 15.11
CA ILE A 74 -6.82 13.39 14.20
C ILE A 74 -7.10 12.98 12.76
N MET A 75 -6.79 11.74 12.39
CA MET A 75 -7.04 11.16 11.06
C MET A 75 -8.50 11.30 10.66
N SER A 76 -9.43 10.98 11.57
CA SER A 76 -10.86 11.09 11.34
C SER A 76 -11.31 12.53 11.09
N LYS A 77 -10.76 13.48 11.88
CA LYS A 77 -11.03 14.92 11.70
C LYS A 77 -10.52 15.44 10.37
N ILE A 78 -9.27 15.11 9.99
CA ILE A 78 -8.68 15.52 8.70
C ILE A 78 -9.52 14.97 7.56
N PHE A 79 -9.93 13.71 7.64
CA PHE A 79 -10.76 13.07 6.62
C PHE A 79 -12.08 13.79 6.41
N LEU A 80 -12.80 14.12 7.48
CA LEU A 80 -14.07 14.85 7.41
C LEU A 80 -13.87 16.30 6.94
N ALA A 81 -12.84 16.99 7.46
CA ALA A 81 -12.54 18.38 7.10
C ALA A 81 -12.11 18.53 5.64
N SER A 82 -11.52 17.50 5.05
CA SER A 82 -11.10 17.47 3.63
C SER A 82 -12.19 16.99 2.65
N ASP A 83 -13.44 17.00 3.06
CA ASP A 83 -14.55 16.45 2.26
C ASP A 83 -14.32 15.00 1.84
N ARG A 84 -13.85 14.18 2.77
CA ARG A 84 -13.56 12.75 2.56
C ARG A 84 -12.60 12.49 1.40
N SER A 85 -11.68 13.42 1.19
CA SER A 85 -10.71 13.35 0.12
C SER A 85 -9.68 12.24 0.33
N ARG A 86 -8.94 11.95 -0.72
CA ARG A 86 -7.82 11.00 -0.71
C ARG A 86 -6.61 11.49 0.12
N ALA A 87 -6.52 12.78 0.46
CA ALA A 87 -5.33 13.39 1.07
C ALA A 87 -4.82 12.64 2.32
N THR A 88 -5.74 12.18 3.18
CA THR A 88 -5.40 11.40 4.38
C THR A 88 -4.77 10.05 4.01
N LEU A 89 -5.30 9.38 2.99
CA LEU A 89 -4.73 8.12 2.48
C LEU A 89 -3.31 8.34 1.97
N ASP A 90 -3.09 9.39 1.18
CA ASP A 90 -1.77 9.70 0.64
C ASP A 90 -0.75 10.02 1.74
N THR A 91 -1.17 10.68 2.83
CA THR A 91 -0.32 10.93 4.00
C THR A 91 0.07 9.63 4.70
N LEU A 92 -0.89 8.77 5.01
CA LEU A 92 -0.61 7.49 5.67
C LEU A 92 0.22 6.56 4.78
N THR A 93 0.02 6.62 3.47
CA THR A 93 0.86 5.89 2.51
C THR A 93 2.32 6.34 2.58
N GLU A 94 2.59 7.66 2.63
CA GLU A 94 3.95 8.16 2.80
C GLU A 94 4.58 7.68 4.11
N LEU A 95 3.83 7.74 5.21
CA LEU A 95 4.28 7.19 6.51
C LEU A 95 4.60 5.70 6.42
N ALA A 96 3.71 4.90 5.81
CA ALA A 96 3.95 3.47 5.65
C ALA A 96 5.23 3.17 4.86
N LEU A 97 5.56 3.98 3.85
CA LEU A 97 6.75 3.80 3.02
C LEU A 97 8.06 4.12 3.77
N GLN A 98 8.02 4.77 4.94
CA GLN A 98 9.18 4.88 5.83
C GLN A 98 9.69 3.49 6.27
N SER A 99 8.81 2.49 6.30
CA SER A 99 9.14 1.09 6.55
C SER A 99 8.78 0.23 5.33
N ALA A 100 9.23 0.62 4.13
CA ALA A 100 8.85 -0.02 2.89
C ALA A 100 9.07 -1.55 2.85
N PRO A 101 10.11 -2.15 3.45
CA PRO A 101 10.25 -3.60 3.52
C PRO A 101 9.05 -4.32 4.15
N LYS A 102 8.36 -3.67 5.09
CA LYS A 102 7.18 -4.21 5.76
C LYS A 102 5.89 -3.90 5.02
N HIS A 103 5.85 -2.79 4.28
CA HIS A 103 4.59 -2.21 3.80
C HIS A 103 4.47 -2.09 2.29
N ALA A 104 5.55 -2.04 1.50
CA ALA A 104 5.48 -1.70 0.08
C ALA A 104 4.54 -2.61 -0.72
N ILE A 105 4.60 -3.93 -0.50
CA ILE A 105 3.72 -4.89 -1.19
C ILE A 105 2.25 -4.63 -0.82
N PHE A 106 1.97 -4.43 0.46
CA PHE A 106 0.62 -4.11 0.94
C PHE A 106 0.12 -2.79 0.32
N ILE A 107 0.93 -1.73 0.37
CA ILE A 107 0.61 -0.42 -0.19
C ILE A 107 0.36 -0.49 -1.69
N TYR A 108 1.20 -1.21 -2.45
CA TYR A 108 0.99 -1.43 -3.87
C TYR A 108 -0.39 -2.03 -4.15
N HIS A 109 -0.74 -3.11 -3.46
CA HIS A 109 -2.02 -3.76 -3.64
C HIS A 109 -3.20 -2.88 -3.18
N LEU A 110 -3.03 -2.12 -2.12
CA LEU A 110 -4.06 -1.20 -1.63
C LEU A 110 -4.30 -0.07 -2.63
N LEU A 111 -3.26 0.58 -3.13
CA LEU A 111 -3.35 1.65 -4.13
C LEU A 111 -3.96 1.14 -5.44
N ARG A 112 -3.66 -0.10 -5.82
CA ARG A 112 -4.29 -0.75 -6.97
C ARG A 112 -5.77 -1.04 -6.73
N SER A 113 -6.16 -1.48 -5.54
CA SER A 113 -7.56 -1.67 -5.16
C SER A 113 -8.34 -0.36 -5.14
N TYR A 114 -7.69 0.71 -4.69
CA TYR A 114 -8.25 2.04 -4.62
C TYR A 114 -8.78 2.55 -5.98
N GLN A 115 -8.20 2.11 -7.09
CA GLN A 115 -8.66 2.48 -8.44
C GLN A 115 -10.09 2.00 -8.76
N PHE A 116 -10.64 1.08 -7.99
CA PHE A 116 -11.97 0.51 -8.19
C PHE A 116 -13.02 1.08 -7.23
N GLN A 117 -12.66 2.09 -6.44
CA GLN A 117 -13.63 2.75 -5.58
C GLN A 117 -14.69 3.48 -6.41
N GLU A 118 -15.93 3.48 -5.93
CA GLU A 118 -17.06 4.13 -6.59
C GLU A 118 -17.44 5.45 -5.92
N SER A 119 -17.12 5.61 -4.64
CA SER A 119 -17.49 6.81 -3.89
C SER A 119 -16.42 7.27 -2.91
N LYS A 120 -16.41 8.57 -2.59
CA LYS A 120 -15.49 9.15 -1.58
C LYS A 120 -15.68 8.53 -0.17
N ASN A 121 -16.84 7.98 0.12
CA ASN A 121 -17.09 7.34 1.42
C ASN A 121 -16.23 6.10 1.62
N GLU A 122 -15.92 5.38 0.54
CA GLU A 122 -15.07 4.19 0.56
C GLU A 122 -13.62 4.51 0.88
N ASN A 123 -13.18 5.77 0.71
CA ASN A 123 -11.83 6.20 1.09
C ASN A 123 -11.52 5.88 2.55
N TRP A 124 -12.53 5.95 3.43
CA TRP A 124 -12.36 5.66 4.85
C TRP A 124 -11.88 4.22 5.09
N THR A 125 -12.42 3.26 4.37
CA THR A 125 -11.99 1.87 4.47
C THR A 125 -10.52 1.69 4.11
N PHE A 126 -10.05 2.33 3.02
CA PHE A 126 -8.64 2.28 2.63
C PHE A 126 -7.75 2.97 3.65
N ILE A 127 -8.16 4.12 4.17
CA ILE A 127 -7.45 4.87 5.22
C ILE A 127 -7.30 4.00 6.47
N LYS A 128 -8.38 3.36 6.94
CA LYS A 128 -8.35 2.46 8.09
C LYS A 128 -7.43 1.26 7.86
N CYS A 129 -7.44 0.67 6.67
CA CYS A 129 -6.56 -0.46 6.34
C CYS A 129 -5.08 -0.07 6.44
N VAL A 130 -4.68 1.10 5.92
CA VAL A 130 -3.28 1.57 6.04
C VAL A 130 -2.94 1.89 7.49
N PHE A 131 -3.83 2.59 8.18
CA PHE A 131 -3.61 2.97 9.58
C PHE A 131 -3.39 1.75 10.48
N GLU A 132 -4.20 0.72 10.35
CA GLU A 132 -4.06 -0.51 11.12
C GLU A 132 -2.81 -1.29 10.76
N GLN A 133 -2.44 -1.30 9.49
CA GLN A 133 -1.19 -1.91 9.04
C GLN A 133 0.03 -1.22 9.68
N ILE A 134 0.06 0.11 9.69
CA ILE A 134 1.12 0.88 10.34
C ILE A 134 1.11 0.62 11.86
N ARG A 135 -0.06 0.66 12.48
CA ARG A 135 -0.22 0.42 13.93
C ARG A 135 0.31 -0.94 14.35
N SER A 136 0.07 -1.98 13.55
CA SER A 136 0.49 -3.35 13.88
C SER A 136 1.98 -3.60 13.69
N SER A 137 2.62 -2.90 12.73
CA SER A 137 4.00 -3.17 12.32
C SER A 137 5.00 -2.10 12.77
N GLY A 138 4.50 -0.94 13.23
CA GLY A 138 5.30 0.23 13.62
C GLY A 138 5.86 0.99 12.42
N LEU A 139 6.45 2.14 12.71
CA LEU A 139 7.09 3.03 11.73
C LEU A 139 8.57 3.19 12.05
N GLU A 140 9.36 3.40 11.00
CA GLU A 140 10.71 3.93 11.10
C GLU A 140 10.69 5.46 11.02
N ASN A 141 11.84 6.09 11.25
CA ASN A 141 11.95 7.53 11.08
C ASN A 141 11.97 7.92 9.61
N VAL A 142 11.61 9.16 9.33
CA VAL A 142 11.71 9.75 7.99
C VAL A 142 13.15 9.67 7.46
N HIS A 143 13.33 9.26 6.21
CA HIS A 143 14.63 9.12 5.58
C HIS A 143 14.95 10.29 4.66
N ALA A 144 16.25 10.55 4.50
CA ALA A 144 16.74 11.45 3.46
C ALA A 144 16.67 10.77 2.08
N ALA A 145 16.30 11.54 1.06
CA ALA A 145 16.33 11.06 -0.32
C ALA A 145 17.74 10.59 -0.73
N LYS A 146 17.79 9.57 -1.58
CA LYS A 146 19.02 9.08 -2.21
C LYS A 146 18.94 9.28 -3.71
N ASP A 147 20.10 9.46 -4.33
CA ASP A 147 20.21 9.59 -5.78
C ASP A 147 20.26 8.20 -6.43
N ILE A 148 19.11 7.51 -6.36
CA ILE A 148 18.92 6.19 -6.95
C ILE A 148 17.48 6.02 -7.43
N THR A 149 17.31 5.34 -8.56
CA THR A 149 16.00 5.05 -9.16
C THR A 149 15.80 3.55 -9.33
N PRO A 150 14.56 3.06 -9.48
CA PRO A 150 14.32 1.65 -9.75
C PRO A 150 15.08 1.16 -10.98
N ASP A 151 15.09 1.92 -12.08
CA ASP A 151 15.76 1.53 -13.32
C ASP A 151 17.26 1.28 -13.14
N ALA A 152 17.91 2.06 -12.27
CA ALA A 152 19.36 1.94 -12.02
C ALA A 152 19.76 0.59 -11.43
N ILE A 153 18.85 -0.09 -10.71
CA ILE A 153 19.15 -1.36 -10.03
C ILE A 153 18.40 -2.56 -10.62
N ARG A 154 17.53 -2.33 -11.62
CA ARG A 154 16.63 -3.38 -12.17
C ARG A 154 17.35 -4.66 -12.54
N GLN A 155 18.46 -4.59 -13.29
CA GLN A 155 19.19 -5.77 -13.76
C GLN A 155 19.78 -6.58 -12.61
N ASN A 156 20.32 -5.90 -11.60
CA ASN A 156 20.89 -6.56 -10.44
C ASN A 156 19.80 -7.24 -9.59
N VAL A 157 18.62 -6.60 -9.47
CA VAL A 157 17.49 -7.18 -8.73
C VAL A 157 16.93 -8.40 -9.44
N ILE A 158 16.81 -8.38 -10.78
CA ILE A 158 16.36 -9.53 -11.57
C ILE A 158 17.29 -10.73 -11.36
N GLN A 159 18.58 -10.50 -11.21
CA GLN A 159 19.56 -11.56 -11.03
C GLN A 159 19.69 -12.06 -9.59
N ASN A 160 19.58 -11.17 -8.61
CA ASN A 160 20.01 -11.45 -7.23
C ASN A 160 19.03 -10.94 -6.16
N GLY A 161 17.93 -10.27 -6.53
CA GLY A 161 17.08 -9.56 -5.59
C GLY A 161 15.69 -10.16 -5.37
N ASP A 162 14.94 -9.54 -4.45
CA ASP A 162 13.53 -9.80 -4.25
C ASP A 162 12.70 -9.07 -5.32
N ILE A 163 12.35 -9.79 -6.38
CA ILE A 163 11.61 -9.27 -7.52
C ILE A 163 10.21 -8.78 -7.10
N VAL A 164 9.56 -9.44 -6.16
CA VAL A 164 8.20 -9.07 -5.72
C VAL A 164 8.22 -7.73 -4.99
N TYR A 165 9.14 -7.57 -4.06
CA TYR A 165 9.33 -6.32 -3.33
C TYR A 165 9.76 -5.18 -4.27
N TYR A 166 10.74 -5.44 -5.14
CA TYR A 166 11.18 -4.47 -6.14
C TYR A 166 10.03 -4.03 -7.07
N SER A 167 9.24 -4.97 -7.58
CA SER A 167 8.10 -4.66 -8.45
C SER A 167 7.06 -3.79 -7.75
N ALA A 168 6.81 -4.02 -6.46
CA ALA A 168 5.93 -3.16 -5.68
C ALA A 168 6.48 -1.73 -5.59
N ILE A 169 7.77 -1.56 -5.28
CA ILE A 169 8.44 -0.25 -5.24
C ILE A 169 8.39 0.45 -6.60
N GLU A 170 8.75 -0.24 -7.67
CA GLU A 170 8.77 0.32 -9.03
C GLU A 170 7.38 0.80 -9.47
N ASN A 171 6.34 0.02 -9.20
CA ASN A 171 4.97 0.41 -9.52
C ASN A 171 4.51 1.65 -8.71
N ILE A 172 4.84 1.71 -7.42
CA ILE A 172 4.53 2.90 -6.60
C ILE A 172 5.33 4.11 -7.10
N TRP A 173 6.60 3.93 -7.44
CA TRP A 173 7.47 4.98 -7.96
C TRP A 173 6.95 5.64 -9.24
N ASN A 174 6.40 4.83 -10.15
CA ASN A 174 5.89 5.26 -11.44
C ASN A 174 4.41 5.70 -11.40
N GLY A 175 3.76 5.60 -10.25
CA GLY A 175 2.37 6.01 -10.11
C GLY A 175 2.20 7.54 -10.02
N GLU A 176 0.98 7.99 -10.28
CA GLU A 176 0.58 9.40 -10.17
C GLU A 176 -0.12 9.65 -8.84
N TYR A 177 0.59 10.21 -7.87
CA TYR A 177 0.07 10.49 -6.53
C TYR A 177 0.37 11.92 -6.12
N VAL A 178 -0.50 12.52 -5.32
CA VAL A 178 -0.32 13.90 -4.84
C VAL A 178 0.99 14.03 -4.04
N ARG A 179 1.30 13.04 -3.21
CA ARG A 179 2.52 13.03 -2.37
C ARG A 179 3.68 12.23 -2.99
N ILE A 180 3.72 12.10 -4.31
CA ILE A 180 4.74 11.28 -5.01
C ILE A 180 6.18 11.66 -4.66
N ARG A 181 6.46 12.94 -4.36
CA ARG A 181 7.81 13.38 -3.95
C ARG A 181 8.23 12.75 -2.61
N GLY A 182 7.31 12.69 -1.65
CA GLY A 182 7.54 12.01 -0.37
C GLY A 182 7.72 10.50 -0.55
N TYR A 183 6.87 9.89 -1.37
CA TYR A 183 7.02 8.46 -1.70
C TYR A 183 8.40 8.17 -2.31
N LYS A 184 8.81 8.92 -3.32
CA LYS A 184 10.12 8.74 -3.98
C LYS A 184 11.29 8.96 -3.02
N ARG A 185 11.17 9.90 -2.07
CA ARG A 185 12.17 10.10 -1.02
C ARG A 185 12.38 8.82 -0.21
N GLU A 186 11.31 8.26 0.34
CA GLU A 186 11.39 7.04 1.14
C GLU A 186 11.83 5.83 0.29
N LEU A 187 11.24 5.66 -0.88
CA LEU A 187 11.58 4.55 -1.76
C LEU A 187 13.03 4.60 -2.24
N SER A 188 13.59 5.79 -2.53
CA SER A 188 15.00 5.92 -2.91
C SER A 188 15.95 5.47 -1.80
N TYR A 189 15.61 5.76 -0.54
CA TYR A 189 16.37 5.26 0.59
C TYR A 189 16.38 3.72 0.62
N TRP A 190 15.21 3.09 0.48
CA TRP A 190 15.11 1.64 0.51
C TRP A 190 15.74 0.97 -0.70
N LEU A 191 15.64 1.56 -1.90
CA LEU A 191 16.38 1.11 -3.08
C LEU A 191 17.90 1.09 -2.81
N SER A 192 18.43 2.11 -2.11
CA SER A 192 19.84 2.18 -1.75
C SER A 192 20.28 1.12 -0.74
N LYS A 193 19.33 0.47 -0.05
CA LYS A 193 19.58 -0.57 0.95
C LYS A 193 19.39 -1.99 0.39
N MET A 194 18.86 -2.13 -0.81
CA MET A 194 18.74 -3.45 -1.43
C MET A 194 20.15 -4.03 -1.63
N ASP A 195 20.39 -5.20 -1.05
CA ASP A 195 21.65 -5.90 -1.24
C ASP A 195 21.70 -6.47 -2.66
N LEU A 196 22.42 -5.78 -3.51
CA LEU A 196 22.58 -6.14 -4.91
C LEU A 196 23.78 -7.08 -5.15
N ASN A 197 24.54 -7.38 -4.10
CA ASN A 197 25.71 -8.25 -4.17
C ASN A 197 25.45 -9.66 -3.63
N GLY A 198 24.20 -9.96 -3.30
CA GLY A 198 23.82 -11.29 -2.81
C GLY A 198 24.16 -12.39 -3.83
N ASN A 199 24.95 -13.38 -3.39
CA ASN A 199 25.37 -14.53 -4.18
C ASN A 199 24.26 -15.56 -4.47
N SER A 200 23.00 -15.19 -4.40
CA SER A 200 21.90 -16.07 -4.82
C SER A 200 21.84 -16.09 -6.37
N LYS A 201 22.59 -16.99 -6.97
CA LYS A 201 22.31 -17.41 -8.35
C LYS A 201 20.87 -17.92 -8.37
N ILE A 202 19.95 -17.14 -8.94
CA ILE A 202 18.71 -17.70 -9.43
C ILE A 202 19.16 -18.71 -10.51
N GLU A 203 19.05 -19.99 -10.23
CA GLU A 203 19.12 -21.00 -11.28
C GLU A 203 17.98 -20.63 -12.23
N LEU A 204 18.34 -20.21 -13.44
CA LEU A 204 17.36 -19.98 -14.50
C LEU A 204 16.54 -21.27 -14.58
N ILE A 205 15.23 -21.15 -14.38
CA ILE A 205 14.31 -22.28 -14.57
C ILE A 205 14.61 -22.81 -15.97
N ASP A 206 15.08 -24.04 -16.02
CA ASP A 206 15.49 -24.69 -17.27
C ASP A 206 14.30 -24.65 -18.25
N ASP A 207 14.57 -24.39 -19.53
CA ASP A 207 13.57 -24.37 -20.62
C ASP A 207 12.67 -25.62 -20.66
N HIS A 208 13.09 -26.71 -20.02
CA HIS A 208 12.28 -27.92 -19.82
C HIS A 208 11.00 -27.66 -19.03
N PHE A 209 11.03 -26.79 -17.98
CA PHE A 209 9.84 -26.51 -17.18
C PHE A 209 8.76 -25.75 -17.97
N LEU A 210 9.15 -24.93 -18.94
CA LEU A 210 8.21 -24.20 -19.79
C LEU A 210 7.59 -25.08 -20.90
N LYS A 211 8.19 -26.22 -21.22
CA LYS A 211 7.64 -27.16 -22.20
C LYS A 211 6.55 -28.06 -21.62
N ASP A 212 6.60 -28.32 -20.32
CA ASP A 212 5.61 -29.15 -19.61
C ASP A 212 4.33 -28.37 -19.21
N LEU A 213 4.33 -27.02 -19.40
CA LEU A 213 3.17 -26.14 -19.16
C LEU A 213 2.32 -25.90 -20.42
N LYS A 214 2.64 -26.50 -21.55
CA LYS A 214 1.83 -26.51 -22.77
C LYS A 214 1.02 -27.79 -22.86
#